data_e984a4d6342152e03125c71dc26a9d07
#
_entry.id   e984a4d6342152e03125c71dc26a9d07
#
_cell.length_a   1.000
_cell.length_b   1.000
_cell.length_c   1.000
_cell.angle_alpha   90.00
_cell.angle_beta   90.00
_cell.angle_gamma   90.00
#
_symmetry.space_group_name_H-M   'P 1'
#
loop_
_entity.id
_entity.type
_entity.pdbx_description
1 polymer ?
#
loop_
_entity_poly.entity_id
_entity_poly.type
_entity_poly.pdbx_seq_one_letter_code
_entity_poly.pdbx_strand_id
1 'polypeptide(L)'
;MCTPEQVDAAVQALGSSLKYVLACTSTYPSSVDEVNLKYIQTLKDTYPNIKAGFSNHHSGFVACLGATALGSECIEFHITDSRTQFGTDQASSIEHSDELVRQINFMTRMLGDGVKQVYDSEIPIMNKLRKV
;
A
#
# COMPACT_ATOMS: atom_id res chain seq x y z
N MET A 1 0.15 -16.32 5.98
CA MET A 1 0.15 -17.75 5.59
C MET A 1 -1.16 -18.39 6.04
N CYS A 2 -2.27 -17.86 5.60
CA CYS A 2 -3.62 -18.30 5.99
C CYS A 2 -4.47 -18.51 4.75
N THR A 3 -5.39 -19.49 4.79
CA THR A 3 -6.44 -19.63 3.79
C THR A 3 -7.54 -18.58 4.05
N PRO A 4 -8.42 -18.27 3.08
CA PRO A 4 -9.56 -17.38 3.30
C PRO A 4 -10.43 -17.81 4.49
N GLU A 5 -10.68 -19.10 4.66
CA GLU A 5 -11.49 -19.66 5.76
C GLU A 5 -10.82 -19.43 7.13
N GLN A 6 -9.49 -19.47 7.17
CA GLN A 6 -8.74 -19.15 8.39
C GLN A 6 -8.77 -17.67 8.72
N VAL A 7 -8.78 -16.81 7.71
CA VAL A 7 -8.96 -15.36 7.89
C VAL A 7 -10.37 -15.08 8.43
N ASP A 8 -11.41 -15.70 7.85
CA ASP A 8 -12.79 -15.56 8.33
C ASP A 8 -12.92 -15.99 9.81
N ALA A 9 -12.33 -17.13 10.17
CA ALA A 9 -12.36 -17.59 11.54
C ALA A 9 -11.67 -16.61 12.52
N ALA A 10 -10.54 -16.03 12.11
CA ALA A 10 -9.84 -15.02 12.90
C ALA A 10 -10.66 -13.71 13.04
N VAL A 11 -11.28 -13.24 11.95
CA VAL A 11 -12.15 -12.08 11.96
C VAL A 11 -13.33 -12.28 12.91
N GLN A 12 -13.98 -13.45 12.86
CA GLN A 12 -15.08 -13.80 13.76
C GLN A 12 -14.62 -13.84 15.22
N ALA A 13 -13.47 -14.47 15.51
CA ALA A 13 -12.95 -14.59 16.86
C ALA A 13 -12.58 -13.24 17.49
N LEU A 14 -12.01 -12.32 16.70
CA LEU A 14 -11.62 -10.98 17.15
C LEU A 14 -12.79 -10.00 17.24
N GLY A 15 -13.81 -10.19 16.42
CA GLY A 15 -15.02 -9.38 16.42
C GLY A 15 -14.74 -7.88 16.36
N SER A 16 -15.40 -7.09 17.21
CA SER A 16 -15.29 -5.62 17.25
C SER A 16 -13.90 -5.09 17.65
N SER A 17 -13.03 -5.94 18.18
CA SER A 17 -11.65 -5.57 18.54
C SER A 17 -10.76 -5.44 17.30
N LEU A 18 -11.10 -6.11 16.19
CA LEU A 18 -10.34 -6.06 14.95
C LEU A 18 -10.55 -4.71 14.25
N LYS A 19 -9.46 -4.01 13.97
CA LYS A 19 -9.47 -2.68 13.32
C LYS A 19 -8.95 -2.76 11.88
N TYR A 20 -7.98 -3.61 11.63
CA TYR A 20 -7.32 -3.73 10.33
C TYR A 20 -7.16 -5.21 9.95
N VAL A 21 -7.34 -5.50 8.66
CA VAL A 21 -6.94 -6.74 8.02
C VAL A 21 -5.99 -6.41 6.87
N LEU A 22 -4.85 -7.10 6.79
CA LEU A 22 -3.81 -6.76 5.83
C LEU A 22 -3.59 -7.88 4.81
N ALA A 23 -3.55 -7.51 3.53
CA ALA A 23 -3.03 -8.38 2.49
C ALA A 23 -1.53 -8.58 2.71
N CYS A 24 -1.08 -9.82 2.76
CA CYS A 24 0.29 -10.17 3.13
C CYS A 24 0.74 -11.47 2.46
N THR A 25 1.94 -11.46 1.90
CA THR A 25 2.68 -12.66 1.47
C THR A 25 3.93 -12.79 2.32
N SER A 26 4.00 -13.84 3.15
CA SER A 26 5.02 -14.00 4.19
C SER A 26 6.23 -14.82 3.69
N THR A 27 6.85 -14.37 2.60
CA THR A 27 8.17 -14.78 2.11
C THR A 27 9.08 -13.57 2.07
N TYR A 28 10.37 -13.71 2.36
CA TYR A 28 11.31 -12.61 2.60
C TYR A 28 12.57 -12.72 1.73
N PRO A 29 12.66 -11.99 0.58
CA PRO A 29 11.61 -11.17 0.00
C PRO A 29 10.51 -11.98 -0.70
N SER A 30 9.30 -11.42 -0.79
CA SER A 30 8.26 -11.99 -1.62
C SER A 30 8.53 -11.76 -3.12
N SER A 31 8.21 -12.77 -3.95
CA SER A 31 8.26 -12.63 -5.40
C SER A 31 7.25 -11.56 -5.87
N VAL A 32 7.60 -10.83 -6.93
CA VAL A 32 6.72 -9.83 -7.53
C VAL A 32 5.37 -10.43 -7.97
N ASP A 33 5.37 -11.66 -8.45
CA ASP A 33 4.16 -12.35 -8.92
C ASP A 33 3.27 -12.86 -7.78
N GLU A 34 3.78 -12.86 -6.53
CA GLU A 34 3.08 -13.34 -5.34
C GLU A 34 2.55 -12.21 -4.45
N VAL A 35 2.87 -10.95 -4.74
CA VAL A 35 2.44 -9.79 -3.92
C VAL A 35 0.92 -9.60 -3.94
N ASN A 36 0.27 -9.84 -5.07
CA ASN A 36 -1.19 -9.83 -5.25
C ASN A 36 -1.92 -8.62 -4.64
N LEU A 37 -1.50 -7.41 -5.00
CA LEU A 37 -2.08 -6.16 -4.47
C LEU A 37 -3.60 -6.04 -4.64
N LYS A 38 -4.18 -6.70 -5.66
CA LYS A 38 -5.65 -6.72 -5.86
C LYS A 38 -6.40 -7.36 -4.69
N TYR A 39 -5.73 -8.18 -3.88
CA TYR A 39 -6.33 -8.78 -2.70
C TYR A 39 -6.77 -7.73 -1.66
N ILE A 40 -6.19 -6.54 -1.67
CA ILE A 40 -6.64 -5.39 -0.86
C ILE A 40 -8.11 -5.06 -1.17
N GLN A 41 -8.50 -5.06 -2.46
CA GLN A 41 -9.89 -4.80 -2.85
C GLN A 41 -10.80 -5.94 -2.40
N THR A 42 -10.36 -7.19 -2.55
CA THR A 42 -11.09 -8.37 -2.04
C THR A 42 -11.37 -8.25 -0.53
N LEU A 43 -10.37 -7.82 0.26
CA LEU A 43 -10.56 -7.61 1.69
C LEU A 43 -11.58 -6.51 2.00
N LYS A 44 -11.56 -5.39 1.25
CA LYS A 44 -12.56 -4.31 1.39
C LYS A 44 -13.97 -4.78 1.10
N ASP A 45 -14.13 -5.56 0.04
CA ASP A 45 -15.44 -6.07 -0.38
C ASP A 45 -15.98 -7.12 0.59
N THR A 46 -15.07 -7.97 1.13
CA THR A 46 -15.44 -9.05 2.07
C THR A 46 -15.72 -8.51 3.47
N TYR A 47 -14.94 -7.52 3.94
CA TYR A 47 -15.01 -6.98 5.31
C TYR A 47 -15.23 -5.45 5.32
N PRO A 48 -16.39 -4.94 4.85
CA PRO A 48 -16.59 -3.52 4.63
C PRO A 48 -16.56 -2.65 5.91
N ASN A 49 -16.65 -3.28 7.09
CA ASN A 49 -16.57 -2.60 8.39
C ASN A 49 -15.17 -2.67 9.04
N ILE A 50 -14.20 -3.28 8.35
CA ILE A 50 -12.82 -3.42 8.82
C ILE A 50 -11.92 -2.75 7.81
N LYS A 51 -10.95 -1.97 8.29
CA LYS A 51 -9.99 -1.30 7.41
C LYS A 51 -9.07 -2.30 6.74
N ALA A 52 -8.95 -2.22 5.40
CA ALA A 52 -8.05 -3.07 4.64
C ALA A 52 -6.69 -2.39 4.46
N GLY A 53 -5.63 -3.13 4.76
CA GLY A 53 -4.25 -2.68 4.66
C GLY A 53 -3.38 -3.62 3.83
N PHE A 54 -2.09 -3.30 3.81
CA PHE A 54 -1.06 -4.09 3.13
C PHE A 54 0.18 -4.24 4.03
N SER A 55 0.68 -5.46 4.13
CA SER A 55 1.95 -5.80 4.80
C SER A 55 2.97 -6.17 3.73
N ASN A 56 4.04 -5.38 3.63
CA ASN A 56 5.04 -5.48 2.57
C ASN A 56 6.23 -6.34 2.96
N HIS A 57 6.46 -7.40 2.21
CA HIS A 57 7.68 -8.20 2.29
C HIS A 57 8.43 -8.27 0.94
N HIS A 58 8.01 -7.47 -0.04
CA HIS A 58 8.73 -7.28 -1.29
C HIS A 58 9.80 -6.21 -1.15
N SER A 59 10.93 -6.37 -1.84
CA SER A 59 12.02 -5.39 -1.79
C SER A 59 11.64 -4.07 -2.48
N GLY A 60 11.96 -2.95 -1.84
CA GLY A 60 11.73 -1.61 -2.39
C GLY A 60 10.32 -1.06 -2.13
N PHE A 61 9.99 0.05 -2.80
CA PHE A 61 8.83 0.90 -2.47
C PHE A 61 7.59 0.64 -3.32
N VAL A 62 7.76 -0.02 -4.48
CA VAL A 62 6.71 -0.08 -5.51
C VAL A 62 5.43 -0.76 -5.02
N ALA A 63 5.55 -1.82 -4.21
CA ALA A 63 4.39 -2.51 -3.67
C ALA A 63 3.62 -1.63 -2.67
N CYS A 64 4.31 -0.90 -1.79
CA CYS A 64 3.70 0.05 -0.85
C CYS A 64 2.97 1.19 -1.58
N LEU A 65 3.59 1.75 -2.63
CA LEU A 65 2.97 2.81 -3.44
C LEU A 65 1.76 2.29 -4.21
N GLY A 66 1.87 1.09 -4.79
CA GLY A 66 0.74 0.42 -5.45
C GLY A 66 -0.42 0.14 -4.49
N ALA A 67 -0.13 -0.34 -3.28
CA ALA A 67 -1.13 -0.56 -2.23
C ALA A 67 -1.81 0.76 -1.82
N THR A 68 -1.04 1.85 -1.69
CA THR A 68 -1.58 3.19 -1.42
C THR A 68 -2.53 3.63 -2.53
N ALA A 69 -2.14 3.45 -3.81
CA ALA A 69 -2.97 3.80 -4.96
C ALA A 69 -4.28 2.99 -5.03
N LEU A 70 -4.27 1.75 -4.54
CA LEU A 70 -5.47 0.91 -4.39
C LEU A 70 -6.28 1.23 -3.12
N GLY A 71 -5.91 2.29 -2.40
CA GLY A 71 -6.64 2.78 -1.24
C GLY A 71 -6.44 1.92 0.01
N SER A 72 -5.27 1.31 0.18
CA SER A 72 -4.88 0.69 1.45
C SER A 72 -4.93 1.73 2.57
N GLU A 73 -5.54 1.39 3.70
CA GLU A 73 -5.70 2.29 4.85
C GLU A 73 -4.58 2.13 5.89
N CYS A 74 -3.74 1.12 5.72
CA CYS A 74 -2.57 0.86 6.55
C CYS A 74 -1.49 0.20 5.69
N ILE A 75 -0.27 0.68 5.80
CA ILE A 75 0.92 0.05 5.22
C ILE A 75 1.85 -0.36 6.35
N GLU A 76 2.16 -1.64 6.43
CA GLU A 76 3.15 -2.20 7.34
C GLU A 76 4.36 -2.66 6.53
N PHE A 77 5.57 -2.43 7.03
CA PHE A 77 6.82 -2.85 6.40
C PHE A 77 7.94 -2.96 7.44
N HIS A 78 8.93 -3.79 7.16
CA HIS A 78 10.13 -3.94 7.98
C HIS A 78 11.14 -2.84 7.66
N ILE A 79 11.82 -2.32 8.68
CA ILE A 79 12.88 -1.32 8.54
C ILE A 79 14.21 -1.88 9.03
N THR A 80 15.30 -1.40 8.44
CA THR A 80 16.67 -1.75 8.83
C THR A 80 17.63 -0.59 8.55
N ASP A 81 18.70 -0.51 9.32
CA ASP A 81 19.80 0.40 9.02
C ASP A 81 20.65 -0.10 7.85
N SER A 82 20.71 -1.42 7.64
CA SER A 82 21.39 -2.03 6.50
C SER A 82 20.86 -3.43 6.21
N ARG A 83 20.55 -3.70 4.96
CA ARG A 83 20.14 -5.03 4.47
C ARG A 83 21.25 -6.08 4.51
N THR A 84 22.49 -5.67 4.81
CA THR A 84 23.62 -6.59 5.02
C THR A 84 23.72 -7.10 6.45
N GLN A 85 22.86 -6.63 7.37
CA GLN A 85 22.80 -7.13 8.74
C GLN A 85 22.25 -8.55 8.79
N PHE A 86 22.52 -9.24 9.89
CA PHE A 86 21.99 -10.58 10.13
C PHE A 86 20.48 -10.51 10.43
N GLY A 87 19.72 -11.39 9.78
CA GLY A 87 18.27 -11.51 9.98
C GLY A 87 17.59 -12.13 8.76
N THR A 88 16.50 -12.86 8.99
CA THR A 88 15.80 -13.59 7.93
C THR A 88 14.97 -12.68 7.01
N ASP A 89 14.62 -11.50 7.47
CA ASP A 89 13.77 -10.51 6.80
C ASP A 89 14.54 -9.30 6.24
N GLN A 90 15.86 -9.24 6.46
CA GLN A 90 16.69 -8.10 6.05
C GLN A 90 16.62 -7.80 4.55
N ALA A 91 16.53 -8.84 3.70
CA ALA A 91 16.48 -8.68 2.25
C ALA A 91 15.20 -7.93 1.77
N SER A 92 14.11 -7.99 2.52
CA SER A 92 12.85 -7.28 2.23
C SER A 92 12.72 -5.96 3.00
N SER A 93 13.56 -5.71 4.01
CA SER A 93 13.50 -4.53 4.87
C SER A 93 13.87 -3.24 4.13
N ILE A 94 13.32 -2.14 4.57
CA ILE A 94 13.48 -0.81 3.99
C ILE A 94 14.58 -0.04 4.75
N GLU A 95 15.64 0.38 4.06
CA GLU A 95 16.74 1.18 4.62
C GLU A 95 16.39 2.67 4.69
N HIS A 96 15.55 3.17 3.78
CA HIS A 96 15.16 4.57 3.66
C HIS A 96 13.66 4.74 3.97
N SER A 97 13.27 4.44 5.20
CA SER A 97 11.85 4.44 5.61
C SER A 97 11.23 5.83 5.59
N ASP A 98 11.99 6.88 5.87
CA ASP A 98 11.58 8.28 5.77
C ASP A 98 11.22 8.65 4.32
N GLU A 99 12.01 8.21 3.35
CA GLU A 99 11.74 8.39 1.93
C GLU A 99 10.46 7.65 1.50
N LEU A 100 10.28 6.41 1.94
CA LEU A 100 9.05 5.67 1.65
C LEU A 100 7.82 6.38 2.21
N VAL A 101 7.85 6.81 3.47
CA VAL A 101 6.75 7.55 4.10
C VAL A 101 6.46 8.85 3.34
N ARG A 102 7.49 9.58 2.91
CA ARG A 102 7.33 10.77 2.08
C ARG A 102 6.64 10.46 0.75
N GLN A 103 7.03 9.39 0.07
CA GLN A 103 6.44 8.96 -1.20
C GLN A 103 4.98 8.49 -1.03
N ILE A 104 4.65 7.77 0.04
CA ILE A 104 3.26 7.39 0.37
C ILE A 104 2.40 8.65 0.54
N ASN A 105 2.88 9.64 1.28
CA ASN A 105 2.16 10.90 1.47
C ASN A 105 1.97 11.67 0.15
N PHE A 106 2.96 11.66 -0.74
CA PHE A 106 2.82 12.24 -2.08
C PHE A 106 1.81 11.49 -2.92
N MET A 107 1.87 10.15 -2.95
CA MET A 107 0.92 9.31 -3.67
C MET A 107 -0.52 9.60 -3.21
N THR A 108 -0.76 9.65 -1.90
CA THR A 108 -2.08 9.96 -1.33
C THR A 108 -2.61 11.31 -1.83
N ARG A 109 -1.76 12.33 -1.91
CA ARG A 109 -2.15 13.65 -2.44
C ARG A 109 -2.36 13.65 -3.95
N MET A 110 -1.55 12.88 -4.70
CA MET A 110 -1.64 12.76 -6.15
C MET A 110 -2.91 12.04 -6.61
N LEU A 111 -3.50 11.19 -5.78
CA LEU A 111 -4.77 10.51 -6.10
C LEU A 111 -5.91 11.52 -6.35
N GLY A 112 -5.90 12.65 -5.65
CA GLY A 112 -6.92 13.70 -5.83
C GLY A 112 -8.33 13.22 -5.52
N ASP A 113 -9.30 13.91 -6.09
CA ASP A 113 -10.74 13.63 -5.95
C ASP A 113 -11.38 13.01 -7.22
N GLY A 114 -10.60 12.82 -8.28
CA GLY A 114 -11.05 12.30 -9.57
C GLY A 114 -11.82 13.30 -10.44
N VAL A 115 -11.96 14.55 -10.00
CA VAL A 115 -12.65 15.59 -10.76
C VAL A 115 -11.68 16.31 -11.69
N LYS A 116 -11.92 16.26 -13.01
CA LYS A 116 -11.11 16.98 -13.98
C LYS A 116 -11.41 18.47 -13.93
N GLN A 117 -10.37 19.28 -13.69
CA GLN A 117 -10.43 20.75 -13.70
C GLN A 117 -9.20 21.35 -14.39
N VAL A 118 -9.28 22.62 -14.72
CA VAL A 118 -8.13 23.41 -15.15
C VAL A 118 -7.58 24.12 -13.91
N TYR A 119 -6.34 23.84 -13.58
CA TYR A 119 -5.67 24.49 -12.45
C TYR A 119 -5.11 25.87 -12.85
N ASP A 120 -5.03 26.78 -11.91
CA ASP A 120 -4.49 28.15 -12.14
C ASP A 120 -3.08 28.10 -12.74
N SER A 121 -2.27 27.12 -12.38
CA SER A 121 -0.93 26.89 -12.94
C SER A 121 -0.94 26.51 -14.42
N GLU A 122 -2.06 25.99 -14.96
CA GLU A 122 -2.20 25.63 -16.39
C GLU A 122 -2.61 26.82 -17.26
N ILE A 123 -3.24 27.87 -16.66
CA ILE A 123 -3.82 28.98 -17.42
C ILE A 123 -2.78 29.69 -18.29
N PRO A 124 -1.57 30.05 -17.81
CA PRO A 124 -0.56 30.71 -18.65
C PRO A 124 -0.12 29.85 -19.84
N ILE A 125 0.00 28.55 -19.63
CA ILE A 125 0.39 27.57 -20.67
C ILE A 125 -0.75 27.39 -21.68
N MET A 126 -1.97 27.29 -21.19
CA MET A 126 -3.15 27.20 -22.02
C MET A 126 -3.28 28.41 -22.95
N ASN A 127 -3.13 29.63 -22.43
CA ASN A 127 -3.19 30.85 -23.22
C ASN A 127 -2.07 30.96 -24.28
N LYS A 128 -0.89 30.38 -23.97
CA LYS A 128 0.22 30.36 -24.90
C LYS A 128 0.05 29.34 -26.05
N LEU A 129 -0.51 28.16 -25.73
CA LEU A 129 -0.53 27.02 -26.66
C LEU A 129 -1.84 26.88 -27.42
N ARG A 130 -2.97 27.30 -26.85
CA ARG A 130 -4.25 27.30 -27.56
C ARG A 130 -4.38 28.59 -28.39
N LYS A 131 -4.27 28.46 -29.70
CA LYS A 131 -4.73 29.48 -30.63
C LYS A 131 -6.26 29.36 -30.69
N VAL A 132 -6.94 30.31 -30.07
CA VAL A 132 -8.39 30.53 -30.25
C VAL A 132 -8.58 31.35 -31.49
#